data_6674f75135215cb5c36b5f0a5f2e75fe
#
_entry.id   6674f75135215cb5c36b5f0a5f2e75fe
#
_cell.length_a   1.000
_cell.length_b   1.000
_cell.length_c   1.000
_cell.angle_alpha   90.00
_cell.angle_beta   90.00
_cell.angle_gamma   90.00
#
_symmetry.space_group_name_H-M   'P 1'
#
loop_
_entity.id
_entity.type
_entity.pdbx_description
1 polymer ?
#
loop_
_entity_poly.entity_id
_entity_poly.type
_entity_poly.pdbx_seq_one_letter_code
_entity_poly.pdbx_strand_id
1 'polypeptide(L)'
;MKKITLVILAFLLLTPVARADEGMWFLMFIERLNQRDMQKLGLQLTAQEIYSINNNSLKDAIVQFNGGCTASIISKDGLVLTNHHCGYGNIAQLSTPENNHLKNGFWARSHAEELSPKQSFVRFFVRMDYVTDRML
;
A
#
# COMPACT_ATOMS: atom_id res chain seq x y z
N MET A 1 37.61 -37.70 2.89
CA MET A 1 36.71 -37.17 1.87
C MET A 1 35.25 -37.61 2.06
N LYS A 2 34.92 -38.90 2.16
CA LYS A 2 33.52 -39.42 2.31
C LYS A 2 32.76 -38.81 3.53
N LYS A 3 33.41 -38.56 4.66
CA LYS A 3 32.78 -37.98 5.86
C LYS A 3 32.40 -36.52 5.65
N ILE A 4 33.21 -35.76 4.94
CA ILE A 4 32.91 -34.31 4.63
C ILE A 4 31.77 -34.22 3.65
N THR A 5 31.72 -35.09 2.64
CA THR A 5 30.61 -35.16 1.66
C THR A 5 29.28 -35.49 2.34
N LEU A 6 29.29 -36.42 3.33
CA LEU A 6 28.09 -36.75 4.10
C LEU A 6 27.60 -35.57 4.97
N VAL A 7 28.52 -34.82 5.58
CA VAL A 7 28.17 -33.63 6.40
C VAL A 7 27.58 -32.54 5.51
N ILE A 8 28.16 -32.26 4.35
CA ILE A 8 27.64 -31.28 3.40
C ILE A 8 26.26 -31.70 2.89
N LEU A 9 26.07 -32.98 2.57
CA LEU A 9 24.76 -33.50 2.12
C LEU A 9 23.70 -33.39 3.23
N ALA A 10 24.05 -33.69 4.48
CA ALA A 10 23.16 -33.51 5.63
C ALA A 10 22.80 -32.05 5.87
N PHE A 11 23.75 -31.12 5.68
CA PHE A 11 23.50 -29.68 5.82
C PHE A 11 22.56 -29.15 4.73
N LEU A 12 22.70 -29.65 3.48
CA LEU A 12 21.81 -29.31 2.37
C LEU A 12 20.38 -29.83 2.56
N LEU A 13 20.21 -30.98 3.23
CA LEU A 13 18.90 -31.53 3.55
C LEU A 13 18.20 -30.86 4.73
N LEU A 14 18.93 -30.11 5.56
CA LEU A 14 18.43 -29.40 6.72
C LEU A 14 18.11 -27.93 6.43
N THR A 15 18.36 -27.42 5.22
CA THR A 15 17.97 -26.06 4.84
C THR A 15 16.44 -25.97 4.82
N PRO A 16 15.81 -25.12 5.64
CA PRO A 16 14.38 -24.90 5.53
C PRO A 16 14.06 -24.36 4.13
N VAL A 17 13.09 -24.94 3.47
CA VAL A 17 12.57 -24.39 2.22
C VAL A 17 11.98 -23.04 2.56
N ALA A 18 12.68 -21.97 2.21
CA ALA A 18 12.15 -20.61 2.35
C ALA A 18 10.89 -20.52 1.47
N ARG A 19 9.73 -20.44 2.09
CA ARG A 19 8.48 -20.11 1.41
C ARG A 19 8.41 -18.60 1.34
N ALA A 20 8.42 -18.06 0.12
CA ALA A 20 8.06 -16.68 -0.13
C ALA A 20 6.59 -16.66 -0.53
N ASP A 21 5.81 -15.80 0.13
CA ASP A 21 4.44 -15.55 -0.30
C ASP A 21 4.45 -14.70 -1.56
N GLU A 22 3.59 -15.05 -2.51
CA GLU A 22 3.42 -14.27 -3.73
C GLU A 22 2.65 -12.98 -3.39
N GLY A 23 2.91 -11.92 -4.14
CA GLY A 23 2.27 -10.62 -3.97
C GLY A 23 1.60 -10.11 -5.23
N MET A 24 1.05 -8.88 -5.14
CA MET A 24 0.46 -8.17 -6.27
C MET A 24 -0.78 -8.86 -6.91
N TRP A 25 -1.57 -9.53 -6.08
CA TRP A 25 -2.80 -10.19 -6.54
C TRP A 25 -3.90 -9.19 -6.92
N PHE A 26 -4.69 -9.55 -7.93
CA PHE A 26 -5.85 -8.74 -8.31
C PHE A 26 -6.92 -8.78 -7.21
N LEU A 27 -7.26 -7.62 -6.67
CA LEU A 27 -8.24 -7.50 -5.58
C LEU A 27 -9.61 -8.09 -5.93
N MET A 28 -10.05 -7.98 -7.20
CA MET A 28 -11.30 -8.56 -7.66
C MET A 28 -11.36 -10.09 -7.55
N PHE A 29 -10.20 -10.75 -7.41
CA PHE A 29 -10.10 -12.20 -7.28
C PHE A 29 -9.63 -12.66 -5.89
N ILE A 30 -9.54 -11.75 -4.91
CA ILE A 30 -8.96 -12.05 -3.60
C ILE A 30 -9.68 -13.20 -2.88
N GLU A 31 -11.02 -13.25 -2.95
CA GLU A 31 -11.82 -14.32 -2.35
C GLU A 31 -11.44 -15.70 -2.91
N ARG A 32 -11.23 -15.77 -4.22
CA ARG A 32 -10.96 -17.02 -4.93
C ARG A 32 -9.50 -17.47 -4.81
N LEU A 33 -8.57 -16.50 -4.81
CA LEU A 33 -7.13 -16.82 -4.95
C LEU A 33 -6.40 -16.85 -3.61
N ASN A 34 -6.59 -15.87 -2.74
CA ASN A 34 -5.67 -15.62 -1.63
C ASN A 34 -6.31 -15.57 -0.26
N GLN A 35 -7.61 -15.32 -0.13
CA GLN A 35 -8.25 -15.07 1.15
C GLN A 35 -7.97 -16.17 2.17
N ARG A 36 -8.05 -17.45 1.75
CA ARG A 36 -7.80 -18.60 2.63
C ARG A 36 -6.40 -18.61 3.21
N ASP A 37 -5.38 -18.29 2.39
CA ASP A 37 -4.00 -18.30 2.86
C ASP A 37 -3.69 -17.08 3.71
N MET A 38 -4.24 -15.93 3.38
CA MET A 38 -4.18 -14.73 4.23
C MET A 38 -4.85 -14.97 5.60
N GLN A 39 -5.98 -15.68 5.64
CA GLN A 39 -6.65 -16.05 6.89
C GLN A 39 -5.80 -16.99 7.76
N LYS A 40 -5.09 -17.95 7.15
CA LYS A 40 -4.13 -18.80 7.88
C LYS A 40 -3.00 -18.00 8.52
N LEU A 41 -2.62 -16.87 7.89
CA LEU A 41 -1.63 -15.93 8.40
C LEU A 41 -2.19 -14.93 9.41
N GLY A 42 -3.48 -15.01 9.73
CA GLY A 42 -4.13 -14.18 10.75
C GLY A 42 -5.03 -13.07 10.23
N LEU A 43 -5.28 -12.96 8.91
CA LEU A 43 -6.23 -12.00 8.37
C LEU A 43 -7.63 -12.30 8.90
N GLN A 44 -8.27 -11.29 9.51
CA GLN A 44 -9.64 -11.39 10.02
C GLN A 44 -10.66 -10.74 9.08
N LEU A 45 -10.21 -9.92 8.12
CA LEU A 45 -11.09 -9.27 7.16
C LEU A 45 -11.62 -10.28 6.13
N THR A 46 -12.86 -10.09 5.74
CA THR A 46 -13.47 -10.79 4.60
C THR A 46 -12.99 -10.18 3.28
N ALA A 47 -13.14 -10.93 2.18
CA ALA A 47 -12.86 -10.40 0.84
C ALA A 47 -13.69 -9.15 0.53
N GLN A 48 -14.94 -9.11 0.96
CA GLN A 48 -15.86 -7.99 0.79
C GLN A 48 -15.43 -6.74 1.55
N GLU A 49 -14.88 -6.90 2.75
CA GLU A 49 -14.34 -5.78 3.53
C GLU A 49 -13.05 -5.22 2.93
N ILE A 50 -12.30 -6.05 2.19
CA ILE A 50 -11.08 -5.61 1.49
C ILE A 50 -11.44 -4.96 0.16
N TYR A 51 -12.28 -5.60 -0.64
CA TYR A 51 -12.69 -5.13 -1.95
C TYR A 51 -14.18 -5.39 -2.19
N SER A 52 -14.95 -4.33 -2.34
CA SER A 52 -16.34 -4.38 -2.78
C SER A 52 -16.61 -3.30 -3.83
N ILE A 53 -17.45 -3.62 -4.81
CA ILE A 53 -17.95 -2.64 -5.80
C ILE A 53 -19.21 -1.95 -5.26
N ASN A 54 -20.00 -2.67 -4.50
CA ASN A 54 -21.34 -2.23 -4.09
C ASN A 54 -21.39 -1.67 -2.66
N ASN A 55 -20.37 -1.95 -1.84
CA ASN A 55 -20.29 -1.52 -0.45
C ASN A 55 -18.94 -0.84 -0.17
N ASN A 56 -18.89 -0.03 0.87
CA ASN A 56 -17.63 0.51 1.37
C ASN A 56 -16.69 -0.63 1.76
N SER A 57 -15.43 -0.49 1.38
CA SER A 57 -14.39 -1.48 1.65
C SER A 57 -13.04 -0.80 1.84
N LEU A 58 -12.04 -1.55 2.27
CA LEU A 58 -10.69 -1.03 2.50
C LEU A 58 -10.10 -0.35 1.25
N LYS A 59 -10.46 -0.81 0.03
CA LYS A 59 -10.02 -0.18 -1.22
C LYS A 59 -10.36 1.31 -1.31
N ASP A 60 -11.46 1.75 -0.69
CA ASP A 60 -11.93 3.12 -0.77
C ASP A 60 -11.09 4.09 0.08
N ALA A 61 -10.37 3.56 1.06
CA ALA A 61 -9.40 4.32 1.84
C ALA A 61 -8.03 4.45 1.16
N ILE A 62 -7.74 3.62 0.15
CA ILE A 62 -6.45 3.61 -0.54
C ILE A 62 -6.58 4.40 -1.85
N VAL A 63 -5.71 5.38 -2.02
CA VAL A 63 -5.77 6.32 -3.14
C VAL A 63 -4.43 6.46 -3.85
N GLN A 64 -4.45 6.85 -5.11
CA GLN A 64 -3.27 7.30 -5.83
C GLN A 64 -3.05 8.78 -5.55
N PHE A 65 -1.90 9.14 -5.01
CA PHE A 65 -1.50 10.51 -4.73
C PHE A 65 -0.59 11.05 -5.83
N ASN A 66 -0.94 12.22 -6.37
CA ASN A 66 -0.19 12.94 -7.42
C ASN A 66 0.19 12.08 -8.64
N GLY A 67 -0.59 11.04 -8.93
CA GLY A 67 -0.40 10.19 -10.11
C GLY A 67 0.70 9.14 -10.02
N GLY A 68 1.52 9.11 -8.98
CA GLY A 68 2.65 8.20 -8.86
C GLY A 68 2.77 7.44 -7.54
N CYS A 69 2.21 7.97 -6.48
CA CYS A 69 2.33 7.39 -5.14
C CYS A 69 1.02 6.77 -4.66
N THR A 70 1.14 5.83 -3.73
CA THR A 70 0.01 5.33 -2.94
C THR A 70 -0.11 6.14 -1.65
N ALA A 71 -1.34 6.43 -1.26
CA ALA A 71 -1.66 7.07 0.01
C ALA A 71 -2.90 6.43 0.64
N SER A 72 -3.12 6.68 1.92
CA SER A 72 -4.27 6.19 2.66
C SER A 72 -5.04 7.36 3.28
N ILE A 73 -6.35 7.38 3.10
CA ILE A 73 -7.23 8.31 3.83
C ILE A 73 -7.53 7.67 5.18
N ILE A 74 -7.13 8.34 6.25
CA ILE A 74 -7.18 7.80 7.62
C ILE A 74 -8.15 8.53 8.55
N SER A 75 -8.88 9.52 8.04
CA SER A 75 -9.94 10.19 8.79
C SER A 75 -11.13 10.52 7.90
N LYS A 76 -12.28 10.76 8.54
CA LYS A 76 -13.49 11.24 7.86
C LYS A 76 -13.34 12.66 7.28
N ASP A 77 -12.38 13.43 7.78
CA ASP A 77 -12.12 14.80 7.36
C ASP A 77 -11.04 14.87 6.25
N GLY A 78 -10.66 13.71 5.69
CA GLY A 78 -9.76 13.62 4.55
C GLY A 78 -8.27 13.67 4.88
N LEU A 79 -7.86 13.36 6.13
CA LEU A 79 -6.43 13.26 6.46
C LEU A 79 -5.78 12.15 5.64
N VAL A 80 -4.76 12.50 4.88
CA VAL A 80 -4.03 11.59 3.98
C VAL A 80 -2.67 11.24 4.57
N LEU A 81 -2.38 9.95 4.68
CA LEU A 81 -1.07 9.43 5.06
C LEU A 81 -0.35 8.88 3.82
N THR A 82 0.88 9.33 3.59
CA THR A 82 1.73 8.83 2.50
C THR A 82 3.21 8.88 2.89
N ASN A 83 4.10 8.45 2.00
CA ASN A 83 5.53 8.52 2.23
C ASN A 83 6.07 9.95 2.04
N HIS A 84 7.10 10.31 2.79
CA HIS A 84 7.72 11.64 2.73
C HIS A 84 8.17 12.01 1.30
N HIS A 85 8.79 11.08 0.56
CA HIS A 85 9.25 11.36 -0.80
C HIS A 85 8.12 11.69 -1.78
N CYS A 86 6.90 11.22 -1.51
CA CYS A 86 5.72 11.52 -2.32
C CYS A 86 5.25 12.97 -2.16
N GLY A 87 5.40 13.53 -0.97
CA GLY A 87 5.06 14.91 -0.64
C GLY A 87 6.23 15.89 -0.72
N TYR A 88 7.45 15.41 -1.01
CA TYR A 88 8.66 16.23 -0.94
C TYR A 88 8.56 17.53 -1.74
N GLY A 89 8.12 17.46 -2.99
CA GLY A 89 7.96 18.63 -3.85
C GLY A 89 6.96 19.65 -3.30
N ASN A 90 5.86 19.16 -2.71
CA ASN A 90 4.85 19.99 -2.08
C ASN A 90 5.39 20.70 -0.84
N ILE A 91 6.13 19.98 0.01
CA ILE A 91 6.78 20.53 1.20
C ILE A 91 7.84 21.56 0.81
N ALA A 92 8.62 21.28 -0.24
CA ALA A 92 9.62 22.20 -0.76
C ALA A 92 9.00 23.51 -1.24
N GLN A 93 7.87 23.47 -1.96
CA GLN A 93 7.15 24.65 -2.45
C GLN A 93 6.58 25.51 -1.31
N LEU A 94 6.21 24.88 -0.19
CA LEU A 94 5.69 25.56 0.99
C LEU A 94 6.79 26.08 1.94
N SER A 95 8.05 25.65 1.72
CA SER A 95 9.18 26.06 2.53
C SER A 95 9.77 27.39 2.04
N THR A 96 10.15 28.23 2.99
CA THR A 96 10.92 29.47 2.76
C THR A 96 12.20 29.45 3.58
N PRO A 97 13.15 30.37 3.35
CA PRO A 97 14.35 30.48 4.19
C PRO A 97 14.02 30.67 5.68
N GLU A 98 12.95 31.39 5.99
CA GLU A 98 12.48 31.68 7.36
C GLU A 98 11.69 30.49 7.96
N ASN A 99 10.95 29.77 7.11
CA ASN A 99 10.10 28.63 7.50
C ASN A 99 10.44 27.39 6.70
N ASN A 100 11.57 26.77 7.01
CA ASN A 100 12.05 25.59 6.31
C ASN A 100 11.35 24.32 6.81
N HIS A 101 10.18 24.03 6.22
CA HIS A 101 9.38 22.86 6.56
C HIS A 101 10.04 21.53 6.19
N LEU A 102 10.91 21.50 5.17
CA LEU A 102 11.67 20.28 4.84
C LEU A 102 12.63 19.89 5.95
N LYS A 103 13.27 20.88 6.60
CA LYS A 103 14.25 20.65 7.66
C LYS A 103 13.58 20.48 9.02
N ASN A 104 12.61 21.35 9.32
CA ASN A 104 12.05 21.47 10.66
C ASN A 104 10.77 20.66 10.86
N GLY A 105 10.18 20.15 9.77
CA GLY A 105 8.84 19.61 9.79
C GLY A 105 7.76 20.69 9.91
N PHE A 106 6.52 20.27 9.81
CA PHE A 106 5.35 21.12 10.03
C PHE A 106 4.21 20.26 10.60
N TRP A 107 3.49 20.81 11.54
CA TRP A 107 2.31 20.18 12.12
C TRP A 107 1.22 21.22 12.35
N ALA A 108 0.15 21.19 11.56
CA ALA A 108 -1.05 21.97 11.79
C ALA A 108 -1.83 21.40 12.99
N ARG A 109 -2.19 22.27 13.94
CA ARG A 109 -2.99 21.90 15.12
C ARG A 109 -4.49 22.07 14.89
N SER A 110 -4.85 22.77 13.82
CA SER A 110 -6.21 23.01 13.38
C SER A 110 -6.26 23.14 11.86
N HIS A 111 -7.43 22.97 11.25
CA HIS A 111 -7.62 23.19 9.81
C HIS A 111 -7.23 24.60 9.35
N ALA A 112 -7.35 25.60 10.22
CA ALA A 112 -6.97 26.99 9.91
C ALA A 112 -5.45 27.18 9.73
N GLU A 113 -4.65 26.28 10.30
CA GLU A 113 -3.19 26.31 10.21
C GLU A 113 -2.67 25.48 9.03
N GLU A 114 -3.52 24.70 8.38
CA GLU A 114 -3.10 23.84 7.28
C GLU A 114 -2.56 24.65 6.10
N LEU A 115 -1.42 24.22 5.58
CA LEU A 115 -0.81 24.81 4.39
C LEU A 115 -1.30 24.05 3.15
N SER A 116 -1.94 24.77 2.24
CA SER A 116 -2.47 24.15 1.02
C SER A 116 -1.39 24.01 -0.06
N PRO A 117 -0.97 22.78 -0.40
CA PRO A 117 -0.05 22.56 -1.50
C PRO A 117 -0.77 22.81 -2.82
N LYS A 118 -0.07 23.48 -3.75
CA LYS A 118 -0.59 23.73 -5.10
C LYS A 118 -0.56 22.43 -5.91
N GLN A 119 -1.61 22.20 -6.70
CA GLN A 119 -1.67 21.12 -7.69
C GLN A 119 -1.60 19.69 -7.14
N SER A 120 -1.97 19.49 -5.87
CA SER A 120 -2.09 18.15 -5.31
C SER A 120 -3.48 17.58 -5.56
N PHE A 121 -3.54 16.29 -5.84
CA PHE A 121 -4.80 15.57 -6.04
C PHE A 121 -4.67 14.11 -5.60
N VAL A 122 -5.81 13.51 -5.33
CA VAL A 122 -5.94 12.06 -5.13
C VAL A 122 -6.88 11.46 -6.16
N ARG A 123 -6.62 10.22 -6.57
CA ARG A 123 -7.52 9.43 -7.40
C ARG A 123 -7.99 8.23 -6.62
N PHE A 124 -9.30 8.06 -6.57
CA PHE A 124 -9.93 6.89 -5.95
C PHE A 124 -10.01 5.75 -6.97
N PHE A 125 -9.72 4.54 -6.48
CA PHE A 125 -9.93 3.34 -7.27
C PHE A 125 -11.41 2.93 -7.18
N VAL A 126 -12.14 3.07 -8.26
CA VAL A 126 -13.58 2.77 -8.29
C VAL A 126 -13.80 1.27 -8.44
N ARG A 127 -13.32 0.68 -9.54
CA ARG A 127 -13.45 -0.75 -9.81
C ARG A 127 -12.48 -1.23 -10.87
N MET A 128 -12.32 -2.55 -10.95
CA MET A 128 -11.61 -3.26 -12.00
C MET A 128 -12.59 -4.22 -12.68
N ASP A 129 -12.61 -4.25 -14.00
CA ASP A 129 -13.44 -5.14 -14.79
C ASP A 129 -12.55 -6.13 -15.57
N TYR A 130 -12.97 -7.40 -15.63
CA TYR A 130 -12.36 -8.40 -16.48
C TYR A 130 -12.91 -8.25 -17.92
N VAL A 131 -12.03 -7.99 -18.87
CA VAL A 131 -12.41 -7.67 -20.25
C VAL A 131 -11.82 -8.62 -21.30
N THR A 132 -11.14 -9.67 -20.89
CA THR A 132 -10.45 -10.61 -21.82
C THR A 132 -11.39 -11.14 -22.87
N ASP A 133 -12.59 -11.57 -22.50
CA ASP A 133 -13.58 -12.13 -23.43
C ASP A 133 -14.15 -11.12 -24.43
N ARG A 134 -13.86 -9.82 -24.22
CA ARG A 134 -14.25 -8.75 -25.15
C ARG A 134 -13.13 -8.34 -26.10
N MET A 135 -11.90 -8.80 -25.81
CA MET A 135 -10.69 -8.47 -26.53
C MET A 135 -10.21 -9.58 -27.45
N LEU A 136 -10.71 -10.82 -27.25
CA LEU A 136 -10.46 -12.02 -28.05
C LEU A 136 -11.64 -12.32 -28.97
#